data_0e22bb240cc1ecbd7e8eda641f843b3c
#
_entry.id   0e22bb240cc1ecbd7e8eda641f843b3c
#
_cell.length_a   1.000
_cell.length_b   1.000
_cell.length_c   1.000
_cell.angle_alpha   90.00
_cell.angle_beta   90.00
_cell.angle_gamma   90.00
#
_symmetry.space_group_name_H-M   'P 1'
#
loop_
_entity.id
_entity.type
_entity.pdbx_description
1 polymer ?
#
loop_
_entity_poly.entity_id
_entity_poly.type
_entity_poly.pdbx_seq_one_letter_code
_entity_poly.pdbx_strand_id
1 'polypeptide(L)'
;MKVLKILALTFSVALYTATILAQETKLIPLTTNSEKALELMRTVMANAEEFRGDDNPPLLEEILRLDPNFYFAKTYNSLLLENNTYRTNLNNAYENRSNVSEIEEKIIEATYQQYINLNTILADKIIDDLISKYPEYYQIRLVSADLKNDLKDPYAKDLRYAEILEQNPNSFPALFRRAQLHFQVDNSVVNFPIEERDLNLATSFLLKAASIQPKNPGPQRFLGNVYRGQNNLSMAKQAYESSRLLMGEPDEIDSRYSNILLMLGHVETFSGNYKEARKLYDESLEFLDFKQKPNLYQYPVFTYFYERDYDQAIVAFTKMRSEILNSNEDAQWKTVNSILMEENIFVSHLHNQDEQGANKSLQQLAGFKRNDLNSYLTSGASREQLLTIKNNNDIDLQELRLWKDIIFGASNLEQQLNRLKTLLEKNLAQDPNAMTLYHKYSGYAALMNGDNQAAIRHYSTVSDIEMDDDNYHSYFYALALRESGDTEKSKIIMKRIAENTFATRGAALVQMLAKRQL
;
A
#
# COMPACT_ATOMS: atom_id res chain seq x y z
N MET A 1 42.96 12.78 49.44
CA MET A 1 42.20 13.92 48.84
C MET A 1 41.93 13.79 47.32
N LYS A 2 42.75 13.13 46.52
CA LYS A 2 42.51 13.01 45.05
C LYS A 2 41.40 12.00 44.69
N VAL A 3 41.21 10.95 45.47
CA VAL A 3 40.17 9.91 45.20
C VAL A 3 38.76 10.40 45.50
N LEU A 4 38.59 11.26 46.53
CA LEU A 4 37.27 11.83 46.86
C LEU A 4 36.78 12.85 45.82
N LYS A 5 37.66 13.53 45.08
CA LYS A 5 37.29 14.47 44.01
C LYS A 5 36.82 13.76 42.74
N ILE A 6 37.33 12.56 42.46
CA ILE A 6 36.93 11.77 41.27
C ILE A 6 35.57 11.14 41.52
N LEU A 7 35.28 10.65 42.75
CA LEU A 7 33.95 10.13 43.09
C LEU A 7 32.83 11.22 43.08
N ALA A 8 33.15 12.45 43.50
CA ALA A 8 32.20 13.55 43.44
C ALA A 8 31.90 14.02 42.01
N LEU A 9 32.87 13.95 41.09
CA LEU A 9 32.69 14.30 39.69
C LEU A 9 31.83 13.26 38.94
N THR A 10 32.10 11.96 39.21
CA THR A 10 31.31 10.86 38.59
C THR A 10 29.86 10.84 39.11
N PHE A 11 29.64 11.18 40.37
CA PHE A 11 28.27 11.27 40.93
C PHE A 11 27.50 12.51 40.40
N SER A 12 28.18 13.62 40.15
CA SER A 12 27.59 14.83 39.57
C SER A 12 27.24 14.64 38.10
N VAL A 13 28.02 13.90 37.33
CA VAL A 13 27.74 13.57 35.93
C VAL A 13 26.59 12.55 35.85
N ALA A 14 26.56 11.56 36.74
CA ALA A 14 25.44 10.58 36.81
C ALA A 14 24.13 11.23 37.24
N LEU A 15 24.14 12.23 38.13
CA LEU A 15 22.94 13.00 38.49
C LEU A 15 22.49 13.96 37.37
N TYR A 16 23.43 14.52 36.59
CA TYR A 16 23.09 15.37 35.44
C TYR A 16 22.51 14.56 34.27
N THR A 17 22.99 13.32 34.07
CA THR A 17 22.40 12.40 33.08
C THR A 17 21.08 11.79 33.54
N ALA A 18 20.82 11.66 34.85
CA ALA A 18 19.53 11.19 35.38
C ALA A 18 18.43 12.26 35.35
N THR A 19 18.79 13.55 35.34
CA THR A 19 17.80 14.66 35.24
C THR A 19 17.38 15.00 33.81
N ILE A 20 17.99 14.41 32.78
CA ILE A 20 17.54 14.52 31.39
C ILE A 20 16.46 13.47 31.06
N LEU A 21 16.20 12.53 31.98
CA LEU A 21 15.22 11.45 31.79
C LEU A 21 13.92 11.72 32.54
N ALA A 22 13.03 12.38 31.90
CA ALA A 22 11.58 12.42 31.97
C ALA A 22 11.06 13.87 31.94
N GLN A 23 11.24 14.53 30.83
CA GLN A 23 10.27 15.55 30.48
C GLN A 23 8.97 14.79 30.23
N GLU A 24 8.01 14.86 31.18
CA GLU A 24 6.66 14.32 30.98
C GLU A 24 6.15 14.87 29.66
N THR A 25 5.89 13.98 28.71
CA THR A 25 5.43 14.35 27.38
C THR A 25 4.07 15.03 27.54
N LYS A 26 4.03 16.33 27.32
CA LYS A 26 2.80 17.12 27.48
C LYS A 26 1.81 16.77 26.40
N LEU A 27 0.62 16.33 26.79
CA LEU A 27 -0.46 16.00 25.86
C LEU A 27 -1.32 17.23 25.59
N ILE A 28 -1.82 17.38 24.36
CA ILE A 28 -2.74 18.48 24.02
C ILE A 28 -3.94 18.49 24.98
N PRO A 29 -4.40 19.66 25.43
CA PRO A 29 -5.62 19.76 26.23
C PRO A 29 -6.82 19.36 25.37
N LEU A 30 -7.80 18.69 25.97
CA LEU A 30 -9.05 18.30 25.31
C LEU A 30 -10.24 18.81 26.11
N THR A 31 -11.21 19.38 25.41
CA THR A 31 -12.40 20.02 25.99
C THR A 31 -13.60 19.08 25.94
N THR A 32 -14.01 18.58 27.09
CA THR A 32 -15.21 17.74 27.27
C THR A 32 -15.75 17.91 28.67
N ASN A 33 -17.06 17.70 28.85
CA ASN A 33 -17.74 17.70 30.16
C ASN A 33 -17.75 16.32 30.83
N SER A 34 -17.22 15.27 30.17
CA SER A 34 -17.21 13.89 30.64
C SER A 34 -15.78 13.41 30.87
N GLU A 35 -15.40 13.20 32.13
CA GLU A 35 -14.09 12.63 32.48
C GLU A 35 -13.87 11.25 31.81
N LYS A 36 -14.94 10.42 31.75
CA LYS A 36 -14.87 9.12 31.08
C LYS A 36 -14.68 9.25 29.57
N ALA A 37 -15.32 10.22 28.92
CA ALA A 37 -15.09 10.48 27.50
C ALA A 37 -13.66 10.96 27.23
N LEU A 38 -13.09 11.78 28.12
CA LEU A 38 -11.68 12.18 28.05
C LEU A 38 -10.72 10.99 28.14
N GLU A 39 -10.92 10.10 29.10
CA GLU A 39 -10.12 8.87 29.26
C GLU A 39 -10.16 8.00 27.98
N LEU A 40 -11.37 7.75 27.46
CA LEU A 40 -11.55 6.98 26.24
C LEU A 40 -10.89 7.67 25.02
N MET A 41 -10.98 9.00 24.91
CA MET A 41 -10.33 9.74 23.83
C MET A 41 -8.80 9.65 23.90
N ARG A 42 -8.22 9.67 25.09
CA ARG A 42 -6.79 9.41 25.29
C ARG A 42 -6.41 8.00 24.81
N THR A 43 -7.25 7.01 25.07
CA THR A 43 -7.05 5.64 24.54
C THR A 43 -7.13 5.60 23.01
N VAL A 44 -8.11 6.28 22.42
CA VAL A 44 -8.24 6.40 20.94
C VAL A 44 -6.98 7.01 20.33
N MET A 45 -6.46 8.08 20.90
CA MET A 45 -5.24 8.73 20.42
C MET A 45 -4.02 7.82 20.55
N ALA A 46 -3.87 7.14 21.69
CA ALA A 46 -2.79 6.19 21.92
C ALA A 46 -2.86 5.02 20.93
N ASN A 47 -4.04 4.45 20.70
CA ASN A 47 -4.23 3.40 19.69
C ASN A 47 -3.79 3.84 18.30
N ALA A 48 -4.12 5.08 17.90
CA ALA A 48 -3.70 5.62 16.60
C ALA A 48 -2.16 5.81 16.51
N GLU A 49 -1.54 6.24 17.60
CA GLU A 49 -0.08 6.37 17.68
C GLU A 49 0.62 4.99 17.67
N GLU A 50 -0.04 3.95 18.16
CA GLU A 50 0.46 2.57 18.23
C GLU A 50 0.06 1.69 17.03
N PHE A 51 -0.58 2.27 16.00
CA PHE A 51 -1.10 1.54 14.82
C PHE A 51 -2.16 0.47 15.17
N ARG A 52 -2.98 0.76 16.19
CA ARG A 52 -4.15 -0.01 16.60
C ARG A 52 -5.46 0.76 16.37
N GLY A 53 -5.49 1.59 15.33
CA GLY A 53 -6.65 2.42 15.00
C GLY A 53 -7.93 1.63 14.72
N ASP A 54 -7.81 0.37 14.31
CA ASP A 54 -8.94 -0.53 14.09
C ASP A 54 -9.74 -0.82 15.38
N ASP A 55 -9.13 -0.63 16.55
CA ASP A 55 -9.78 -0.79 17.85
C ASP A 55 -10.63 0.45 18.26
N ASN A 56 -10.55 1.55 17.49
CA ASN A 56 -11.12 2.84 17.85
C ASN A 56 -12.63 3.03 17.58
N PRO A 57 -13.27 2.44 16.54
CA PRO A 57 -14.66 2.75 16.22
C PRO A 57 -15.62 2.58 17.42
N PRO A 58 -15.64 1.47 18.17
CA PRO A 58 -16.54 1.31 19.32
C PRO A 58 -16.24 2.30 20.44
N LEU A 59 -14.98 2.70 20.63
CA LEU A 59 -14.59 3.70 21.63
C LEU A 59 -15.12 5.09 21.24
N LEU A 60 -15.04 5.46 19.97
CA LEU A 60 -15.54 6.74 19.45
C LEU A 60 -17.07 6.84 19.55
N GLU A 61 -17.79 5.76 19.30
CA GLU A 61 -19.24 5.69 19.51
C GLU A 61 -19.60 5.94 20.99
N GLU A 62 -18.91 5.29 21.89
CA GLU A 62 -19.13 5.48 23.33
C GLU A 62 -18.76 6.89 23.80
N ILE A 63 -17.67 7.47 23.30
CA ILE A 63 -17.28 8.86 23.57
C ILE A 63 -18.41 9.82 23.21
N LEU A 64 -18.97 9.71 21.99
CA LEU A 64 -20.04 10.59 21.52
C LEU A 64 -21.37 10.33 22.19
N ARG A 65 -21.60 9.12 22.75
CA ARG A 65 -22.74 8.81 23.61
C ARG A 65 -22.62 9.51 24.96
N LEU A 66 -21.41 9.54 25.54
CA LEU A 66 -21.12 10.16 26.85
C LEU A 66 -21.10 11.69 26.78
N ASP A 67 -20.56 12.25 25.70
CA ASP A 67 -20.53 13.69 25.42
C ASP A 67 -20.79 13.98 23.93
N PRO A 68 -22.05 14.21 23.54
CA PRO A 68 -22.40 14.55 22.16
C PRO A 68 -21.77 15.87 21.65
N ASN A 69 -21.22 16.70 22.53
CA ASN A 69 -20.57 17.96 22.20
C ASN A 69 -19.05 17.91 22.29
N PHE A 70 -18.45 16.74 22.39
CA PHE A 70 -17.02 16.59 22.29
C PHE A 70 -16.56 16.78 20.84
N TYR A 71 -16.39 18.05 20.44
CA TYR A 71 -16.17 18.45 19.05
C TYR A 71 -14.86 17.89 18.46
N PHE A 72 -13.80 17.79 19.27
CA PHE A 72 -12.56 17.16 18.84
C PHE A 72 -12.76 15.66 18.50
N ALA A 73 -13.51 14.93 19.30
CA ALA A 73 -13.83 13.53 19.02
C ALA A 73 -14.66 13.37 17.75
N LYS A 74 -15.58 14.32 17.44
CA LYS A 74 -16.32 14.33 16.17
C LYS A 74 -15.40 14.50 14.97
N THR A 75 -14.39 15.35 15.08
CA THR A 75 -13.38 15.54 14.04
C THR A 75 -12.60 14.25 13.82
N TYR A 76 -12.19 13.58 14.87
CA TYR A 76 -11.45 12.33 14.82
C TYR A 76 -12.29 11.19 14.24
N ASN A 77 -13.53 11.05 14.70
CA ASN A 77 -14.48 10.06 14.19
C ASN A 77 -14.78 10.26 12.69
N SER A 78 -14.77 11.52 12.21
CA SER A 78 -14.97 11.84 10.79
C SER A 78 -13.93 11.20 9.88
N LEU A 79 -12.71 10.97 10.37
CA LEU A 79 -11.61 10.36 9.62
C LEU A 79 -11.73 8.83 9.51
N LEU A 80 -12.59 8.22 10.35
CA LEU A 80 -12.75 6.76 10.43
C LEU A 80 -14.05 6.25 9.77
N LEU A 81 -14.95 7.16 9.38
CA LEU A 81 -16.26 6.81 8.79
C LEU A 81 -16.31 7.13 7.31
N GLU A 82 -16.45 6.11 6.48
CA GLU A 82 -16.61 6.18 5.02
C GLU A 82 -18.06 6.48 4.60
N ASN A 83 -18.65 7.62 4.94
CA ASN A 83 -19.98 7.95 4.42
C ASN A 83 -20.38 9.43 4.63
N ASN A 84 -21.63 9.79 4.30
CA ASN A 84 -22.17 11.15 4.48
C ASN A 84 -22.14 11.66 5.94
N THR A 85 -22.04 10.78 6.92
CA THR A 85 -21.86 11.10 8.34
C THR A 85 -20.56 11.85 8.60
N TYR A 86 -19.51 11.54 7.84
CA TYR A 86 -18.23 12.21 7.83
C TYR A 86 -18.35 13.74 7.67
N ARG A 87 -18.99 14.21 6.58
CA ARG A 87 -19.17 15.65 6.33
C ARG A 87 -20.00 16.31 7.42
N THR A 88 -21.05 15.64 7.89
CA THR A 88 -21.93 16.16 8.94
C THR A 88 -21.18 16.38 10.25
N ASN A 89 -20.39 15.40 10.69
CA ASN A 89 -19.61 15.50 11.91
C ASN A 89 -18.54 16.58 11.84
N LEU A 90 -17.81 16.65 10.74
CA LEU A 90 -16.74 17.63 10.56
C LEU A 90 -17.30 19.06 10.41
N ASN A 91 -18.42 19.24 9.70
CA ASN A 91 -19.12 20.55 9.65
C ASN A 91 -19.58 20.97 11.04
N ASN A 92 -20.19 20.08 11.82
CA ASN A 92 -20.63 20.37 13.18
C ASN A 92 -19.45 20.72 14.11
N ALA A 93 -18.33 20.01 14.02
CA ALA A 93 -17.13 20.33 14.79
C ALA A 93 -16.59 21.70 14.40
N TYR A 94 -16.50 22.02 13.10
CA TYR A 94 -16.01 23.29 12.59
C TYR A 94 -16.89 24.48 12.99
N GLU A 95 -18.22 24.34 12.91
CA GLU A 95 -19.18 25.39 13.31
C GLU A 95 -19.08 25.73 14.81
N ASN A 96 -18.72 24.74 15.64
CA ASN A 96 -18.64 24.88 17.10
C ASN A 96 -17.20 24.97 17.64
N ARG A 97 -16.19 25.12 16.77
CA ARG A 97 -14.77 25.10 17.14
C ARG A 97 -14.35 26.17 18.15
N SER A 98 -15.08 27.28 18.23
CA SER A 98 -14.82 28.32 19.23
C SER A 98 -15.16 27.92 20.67
N ASN A 99 -15.82 26.79 20.89
CA ASN A 99 -16.21 26.28 22.20
C ASN A 99 -15.15 25.37 22.83
N VAL A 100 -14.00 25.19 22.20
CA VAL A 100 -12.91 24.31 22.67
C VAL A 100 -11.62 25.09 22.88
N SER A 101 -10.55 24.43 23.33
CA SER A 101 -9.24 25.07 23.47
C SER A 101 -8.71 25.55 22.12
N GLU A 102 -7.83 26.57 22.11
CA GLU A 102 -7.24 27.10 20.87
C GLU A 102 -6.51 26.01 20.05
N ILE A 103 -5.87 25.05 20.73
CA ILE A 103 -5.19 23.94 20.05
C ILE A 103 -6.20 23.07 19.31
N GLU A 104 -7.29 22.69 19.97
CA GLU A 104 -8.36 21.90 19.35
C GLU A 104 -9.03 22.70 18.23
N GLU A 105 -9.32 23.99 18.45
CA GLU A 105 -9.89 24.87 17.42
C GLU A 105 -9.07 24.85 16.13
N LYS A 106 -7.75 25.02 16.25
CA LYS A 106 -6.86 25.05 15.08
C LYS A 106 -6.69 23.70 14.41
N ILE A 107 -6.68 22.60 15.15
CA ILE A 107 -6.67 21.25 14.56
C ILE A 107 -7.98 20.98 13.82
N ILE A 108 -9.14 21.32 14.41
CA ILE A 108 -10.45 21.20 13.75
C ILE A 108 -10.49 22.05 12.47
N GLU A 109 -10.00 23.30 12.54
CA GLU A 109 -9.93 24.20 11.38
C GLU A 109 -9.06 23.62 10.26
N ALA A 110 -7.86 23.14 10.58
CA ALA A 110 -6.96 22.51 9.61
C ALA A 110 -7.57 21.25 8.97
N THR A 111 -8.19 20.38 9.77
CA THR A 111 -8.89 19.20 9.28
C THR A 111 -10.04 19.56 8.34
N TYR A 112 -10.80 20.60 8.67
CA TYR A 112 -11.86 21.11 7.80
C TYR A 112 -11.32 21.63 6.46
N GLN A 113 -10.23 22.40 6.49
CA GLN A 113 -9.57 22.88 5.26
C GLN A 113 -9.09 21.72 4.39
N GLN A 114 -8.49 20.71 4.99
CA GLN A 114 -7.96 19.55 4.28
C GLN A 114 -9.08 18.74 3.58
N TYR A 115 -10.13 18.36 4.32
CA TYR A 115 -11.09 17.36 3.84
C TYR A 115 -12.38 17.94 3.24
N ILE A 116 -12.81 19.15 3.64
CA ILE A 116 -14.02 19.77 3.10
C ILE A 116 -13.68 20.77 1.99
N ASN A 117 -12.70 21.64 2.23
CA ASN A 117 -12.28 22.66 1.27
C ASN A 117 -11.19 22.18 0.31
N LEU A 118 -10.66 20.95 0.51
CA LEU A 118 -9.58 20.34 -0.26
C LEU A 118 -8.35 21.27 -0.38
N ASN A 119 -8.05 22.00 0.68
CA ASN A 119 -6.95 22.96 0.75
C ASN A 119 -5.91 22.54 1.78
N THR A 120 -5.15 21.49 1.44
CA THR A 120 -4.10 20.92 2.31
C THR A 120 -2.99 21.93 2.59
N ILE A 121 -2.68 22.85 1.66
CA ILE A 121 -1.67 23.90 1.86
C ILE A 121 -2.07 24.85 3.00
N LEU A 122 -3.34 25.27 3.05
CA LEU A 122 -3.83 26.12 4.12
C LEU A 122 -3.88 25.36 5.45
N ALA A 123 -4.31 24.09 5.44
CA ALA A 123 -4.30 23.23 6.61
C ALA A 123 -2.87 23.11 7.21
N ASP A 124 -1.89 22.87 6.36
CA ASP A 124 -0.49 22.78 6.75
C ASP A 124 0.05 24.07 7.39
N LYS A 125 -0.26 25.23 6.79
CA LYS A 125 0.11 26.52 7.36
C LYS A 125 -0.49 26.75 8.74
N ILE A 126 -1.78 26.41 8.95
CA ILE A 126 -2.45 26.54 10.25
C ILE A 126 -1.72 25.71 11.31
N ILE A 127 -1.34 24.47 10.96
CA ILE A 127 -0.63 23.57 11.89
C ILE A 127 0.81 24.02 12.13
N ASP A 128 1.53 24.55 11.15
CA ASP A 128 2.88 25.10 11.33
C ASP A 128 2.89 26.35 12.23
N ASP A 129 1.89 27.23 12.10
CA ASP A 129 1.68 28.34 13.01
C ASP A 129 1.39 27.84 14.45
N LEU A 130 0.61 26.77 14.59
CA LEU A 130 0.30 26.16 15.88
C LEU A 130 1.53 25.51 16.53
N ILE A 131 2.39 24.82 15.78
CA ILE A 131 3.67 24.28 16.26
C ILE A 131 4.57 25.41 16.79
N SER A 132 4.63 26.52 16.07
CA SER A 132 5.44 27.67 16.46
C SER A 132 4.98 28.27 17.80
N LYS A 133 3.67 28.27 18.07
CA LYS A 133 3.08 28.81 19.30
C LYS A 133 3.13 27.83 20.47
N TYR A 134 3.01 26.53 20.20
CA TYR A 134 2.90 25.46 21.20
C TYR A 134 3.91 24.31 20.93
N PRO A 135 5.22 24.61 20.94
CA PRO A 135 6.26 23.66 20.55
C PRO A 135 6.37 22.44 21.47
N GLU A 136 5.83 22.51 22.68
CA GLU A 136 5.89 21.43 23.69
C GLU A 136 4.93 20.27 23.43
N TYR A 137 3.94 20.41 22.54
CA TYR A 137 2.96 19.37 22.21
C TYR A 137 3.37 18.60 20.95
N TYR A 138 4.07 17.47 21.11
CA TYR A 138 4.55 16.66 19.98
C TYR A 138 3.42 16.18 19.05
N GLN A 139 2.21 16.01 19.59
CA GLN A 139 1.05 15.54 18.82
C GLN A 139 0.68 16.50 17.67
N ILE A 140 0.94 17.79 17.80
CA ILE A 140 0.74 18.76 16.73
C ILE A 140 1.70 18.47 15.56
N ARG A 141 2.94 18.04 15.86
CA ARG A 141 3.90 17.62 14.83
C ARG A 141 3.51 16.32 14.14
N LEU A 142 2.83 15.40 14.85
CA LEU A 142 2.27 14.19 14.21
C LEU A 142 1.19 14.58 13.19
N VAL A 143 0.30 15.53 13.53
CA VAL A 143 -0.70 16.08 12.60
C VAL A 143 -0.02 16.74 11.39
N SER A 144 1.03 17.55 11.63
CA SER A 144 1.81 18.15 10.53
C SER A 144 2.43 17.06 9.62
N ALA A 145 3.01 16.01 10.19
CA ALA A 145 3.60 14.92 9.42
C ALA A 145 2.56 14.21 8.52
N ASP A 146 1.32 14.06 8.99
CA ASP A 146 0.23 13.50 8.19
C ASP A 146 -0.16 14.44 7.03
N LEU A 147 -0.18 15.76 7.24
CA LEU A 147 -0.36 16.76 6.17
C LEU A 147 0.78 16.72 5.14
N LYS A 148 2.03 16.56 5.58
CA LYS A 148 3.19 16.40 4.66
C LYS A 148 3.07 15.12 3.82
N ASN A 149 2.45 14.07 4.35
CA ASN A 149 2.12 12.88 3.57
C ASN A 149 1.20 13.20 2.38
N ASP A 150 0.15 13.97 2.63
CA ASP A 150 -0.82 14.36 1.59
C ASP A 150 -0.22 15.33 0.58
N LEU A 151 0.70 16.19 1.01
CA LEU A 151 1.48 17.08 0.16
C LEU A 151 2.58 16.35 -0.63
N LYS A 152 2.78 15.05 -0.41
CA LYS A 152 3.81 14.21 -1.04
C LYS A 152 5.24 14.70 -0.76
N ASP A 153 5.48 15.22 0.43
CA ASP A 153 6.79 15.71 0.87
C ASP A 153 7.39 14.81 1.97
N PRO A 154 8.19 13.78 1.60
CA PRO A 154 8.81 12.88 2.57
C PRO A 154 9.88 13.57 3.44
N TYR A 155 10.53 14.61 2.92
CA TYR A 155 11.60 15.31 3.65
C TYR A 155 11.04 16.17 4.78
N ALA A 156 9.98 16.94 4.50
CA ALA A 156 9.30 17.70 5.54
C ALA A 156 8.64 16.76 6.56
N LYS A 157 8.12 15.61 6.12
CA LYS A 157 7.57 14.58 7.00
C LYS A 157 8.65 13.99 7.93
N ASP A 158 9.83 13.65 7.40
CA ASP A 158 10.98 13.18 8.20
C ASP A 158 11.43 14.22 9.23
N LEU A 159 11.49 15.49 8.83
CA LEU A 159 11.84 16.59 9.72
C LEU A 159 10.91 16.65 10.95
N ARG A 160 9.59 16.51 10.76
CA ARG A 160 8.65 16.51 11.89
C ARG A 160 8.90 15.35 12.88
N TYR A 161 9.22 14.16 12.37
CA TYR A 161 9.59 13.04 13.25
C TYR A 161 10.94 13.25 13.92
N ALA A 162 11.92 13.85 13.24
CA ALA A 162 13.21 14.20 13.83
C ALA A 162 13.03 15.19 15.00
N GLU A 163 12.24 16.25 14.82
CA GLU A 163 11.92 17.24 15.88
C GLU A 163 11.25 16.58 17.10
N ILE A 164 10.38 15.59 16.89
CA ILE A 164 9.78 14.83 17.99
C ILE A 164 10.86 14.01 18.73
N LEU A 165 11.77 13.36 17.98
CA LEU A 165 12.83 12.52 18.55
C LEU A 165 13.91 13.34 19.27
N GLU A 166 14.13 14.61 18.90
CA GLU A 166 14.98 15.53 19.64
C GLU A 166 14.42 15.82 21.03
N GLN A 167 13.10 15.97 21.15
CA GLN A 167 12.42 16.22 22.42
C GLN A 167 12.24 14.93 23.25
N ASN A 168 11.89 13.83 22.57
CA ASN A 168 11.70 12.52 23.16
C ASN A 168 12.32 11.42 22.28
N PRO A 169 13.59 11.05 22.54
CA PRO A 169 14.28 10.01 21.77
C PRO A 169 13.62 8.63 21.83
N ASN A 170 12.66 8.42 22.72
CA ASN A 170 11.90 7.20 22.88
C ASN A 170 10.44 7.32 22.41
N SER A 171 10.13 8.32 21.58
CA SER A 171 8.81 8.42 20.98
C SER A 171 8.55 7.26 20.02
N PHE A 172 7.70 6.32 20.46
CA PHE A 172 7.32 5.16 19.65
C PHE A 172 6.74 5.58 18.28
N PRO A 173 5.71 6.49 18.20
CA PRO A 173 5.13 6.85 16.92
C PRO A 173 6.14 7.50 15.97
N ALA A 174 7.06 8.34 16.48
CA ALA A 174 8.05 8.98 15.64
C ALA A 174 9.09 7.99 15.09
N LEU A 175 9.59 7.08 15.92
CA LEU A 175 10.52 6.02 15.49
C LEU A 175 9.88 5.13 14.43
N PHE A 176 8.67 4.66 14.72
CA PHE A 176 7.96 3.72 13.87
C PHE A 176 7.61 4.34 12.50
N ARG A 177 7.04 5.55 12.49
CA ARG A 177 6.64 6.25 11.26
C ARG A 177 7.84 6.73 10.45
N ARG A 178 8.94 7.13 11.12
CA ARG A 178 10.18 7.50 10.45
C ARG A 178 10.80 6.32 9.72
N ALA A 179 10.76 5.12 10.31
CA ALA A 179 11.20 3.90 9.64
C ALA A 179 10.44 3.67 8.32
N GLN A 180 9.13 3.95 8.28
CA GLN A 180 8.30 3.74 7.10
C GLN A 180 8.72 4.58 5.89
N LEU A 181 9.43 5.70 6.07
CA LEU A 181 9.93 6.52 4.97
C LEU A 181 11.01 5.80 4.14
N HIS A 182 11.68 4.81 4.72
CA HIS A 182 12.81 4.10 4.12
C HIS A 182 12.46 2.75 3.49
N PHE A 183 11.19 2.32 3.53
CA PHE A 183 10.72 1.12 2.83
C PHE A 183 9.28 1.29 2.40
N GLN A 184 8.91 0.63 1.31
CA GLN A 184 7.53 0.73 0.82
C GLN A 184 6.60 -0.09 1.71
N VAL A 185 5.57 0.57 2.26
CA VAL A 185 4.50 -0.05 3.03
C VAL A 185 3.31 -0.29 2.11
N ASP A 186 2.82 0.77 1.50
CA ASP A 186 1.76 0.82 0.50
C ASP A 186 1.80 2.19 -0.22
N ASN A 187 0.94 2.38 -1.20
CA ASN A 187 0.90 3.62 -1.97
C ASN A 187 0.28 4.82 -1.22
N SER A 188 -0.29 4.61 -0.04
CA SER A 188 -0.87 5.67 0.79
C SER A 188 0.19 6.44 1.60
N VAL A 189 1.36 5.83 1.80
CA VAL A 189 2.46 6.42 2.57
C VAL A 189 3.49 7.00 1.62
N VAL A 190 3.77 8.31 1.73
CA VAL A 190 4.88 8.91 0.99
C VAL A 190 6.21 8.39 1.55
N ASN A 191 7.10 7.99 0.64
CA ASN A 191 8.42 7.45 0.96
C ASN A 191 9.51 8.31 0.31
N PHE A 192 10.75 8.19 0.80
CA PHE A 192 11.91 8.69 0.06
C PHE A 192 12.00 8.03 -1.32
N PRO A 193 12.61 8.69 -2.32
CA PRO A 193 13.02 8.04 -3.56
C PRO A 193 13.80 6.74 -3.27
N ILE A 194 13.68 5.74 -4.13
CA ILE A 194 14.24 4.38 -3.88
C ILE A 194 15.74 4.46 -3.58
N GLU A 195 16.47 5.31 -4.30
CA GLU A 195 17.92 5.53 -4.17
C GLU A 195 18.35 6.18 -2.85
N GLU A 196 17.40 6.84 -2.15
CA GLU A 196 17.64 7.50 -0.85
C GLU A 196 17.16 6.67 0.34
N ARG A 197 16.54 5.51 0.10
CA ARG A 197 16.03 4.64 1.17
C ARG A 197 17.17 3.91 1.87
N ASP A 198 17.21 4.02 3.20
CA ASP A 198 18.16 3.30 4.06
C ASP A 198 17.44 2.24 4.90
N LEU A 199 17.44 1.00 4.41
CA LEU A 199 16.82 -0.14 5.10
C LEU A 199 17.52 -0.49 6.43
N ASN A 200 18.80 -0.15 6.61
CA ASN A 200 19.49 -0.36 7.89
C ASN A 200 19.03 0.66 8.92
N LEU A 201 18.84 1.90 8.50
CA LEU A 201 18.28 2.94 9.38
C LEU A 201 16.84 2.59 9.77
N ALA A 202 16.01 2.14 8.83
CA ALA A 202 14.66 1.63 9.11
C ALA A 202 14.69 0.50 10.15
N THR A 203 15.59 -0.48 9.96
CA THR A 203 15.79 -1.58 10.92
C THR A 203 16.12 -1.04 12.32
N SER A 204 17.03 -0.07 12.44
CA SER A 204 17.44 0.49 13.72
C SER A 204 16.28 1.18 14.46
N PHE A 205 15.46 1.94 13.74
CA PHE A 205 14.27 2.58 14.30
C PHE A 205 13.24 1.57 14.76
N LEU A 206 12.96 0.53 13.96
CA LEU A 206 11.99 -0.51 14.32
C LEU A 206 12.43 -1.36 15.50
N LEU A 207 13.73 -1.72 15.59
CA LEU A 207 14.27 -2.43 16.75
C LEU A 207 14.13 -1.60 18.02
N LYS A 208 14.40 -0.29 17.94
CA LYS A 208 14.21 0.61 19.07
C LYS A 208 12.72 0.73 19.43
N ALA A 209 11.83 0.87 18.47
CA ALA A 209 10.38 0.88 18.69
C ALA A 209 9.92 -0.42 19.37
N ALA A 210 10.38 -1.59 18.92
CA ALA A 210 10.09 -2.88 19.53
C ALA A 210 10.57 -2.96 21.00
N SER A 211 11.73 -2.36 21.32
CA SER A 211 12.23 -2.32 22.69
C SER A 211 11.40 -1.44 23.63
N ILE A 212 10.76 -0.39 23.10
CA ILE A 212 9.90 0.52 23.85
C ILE A 212 8.52 -0.13 24.10
N GLN A 213 7.97 -0.81 23.09
CA GLN A 213 6.70 -1.50 23.16
C GLN A 213 6.85 -2.99 22.79
N PRO A 214 7.41 -3.82 23.67
CA PRO A 214 7.76 -5.21 23.35
C PRO A 214 6.54 -6.12 23.12
N LYS A 215 5.34 -5.70 23.51
CA LYS A 215 4.09 -6.43 23.29
C LYS A 215 3.34 -5.98 22.02
N ASN A 216 3.80 -4.89 21.38
CA ASN A 216 3.18 -4.41 20.14
C ASN A 216 3.69 -5.25 18.96
N PRO A 217 2.81 -5.93 18.20
CA PRO A 217 3.21 -6.76 17.06
C PRO A 217 3.69 -5.93 15.85
N GLY A 218 3.31 -4.65 15.76
CA GLY A 218 3.59 -3.77 14.62
C GLY A 218 5.08 -3.70 14.26
N PRO A 219 5.99 -3.36 15.17
CA PRO A 219 7.42 -3.28 14.87
C PRO A 219 7.99 -4.57 14.29
N GLN A 220 7.57 -5.73 14.80
CA GLN A 220 8.03 -7.03 14.29
C GLN A 220 7.50 -7.29 12.88
N ARG A 221 6.22 -6.97 12.61
CA ARG A 221 5.65 -7.08 11.27
C ARG A 221 6.43 -6.22 10.26
N PHE A 222 6.74 -4.98 10.61
CA PHE A 222 7.48 -4.09 9.71
C PHE A 222 8.96 -4.44 9.58
N LEU A 223 9.60 -4.99 10.62
CA LEU A 223 10.93 -5.60 10.49
C LEU A 223 10.90 -6.73 9.45
N GLY A 224 9.85 -7.55 9.46
CA GLY A 224 9.65 -8.57 8.42
C GLY A 224 9.62 -7.96 7.01
N ASN A 225 8.91 -6.84 6.80
CA ASN A 225 8.88 -6.15 5.51
C ASN A 225 10.27 -5.63 5.11
N VAL A 226 11.01 -5.02 6.03
CA VAL A 226 12.36 -4.50 5.78
C VAL A 226 13.33 -5.64 5.42
N TYR A 227 13.35 -6.73 6.20
CA TYR A 227 14.20 -7.88 5.91
C TYR A 227 13.84 -8.56 4.59
N ARG A 228 12.55 -8.62 4.24
CA ARG A 228 12.11 -9.10 2.94
C ARG A 228 12.62 -8.20 1.81
N GLY A 229 12.54 -6.87 1.96
CA GLY A 229 13.11 -5.90 1.03
C GLY A 229 14.64 -6.03 0.87
N GLN A 230 15.33 -6.48 1.91
CA GLN A 230 16.76 -6.82 1.87
C GLN A 230 17.05 -8.23 1.29
N ASN A 231 16.02 -8.92 0.82
CA ASN A 231 16.07 -10.33 0.40
C ASN A 231 16.57 -11.29 1.51
N ASN A 232 16.46 -10.89 2.78
CA ASN A 232 16.80 -11.72 3.93
C ASN A 232 15.55 -12.47 4.43
N LEU A 233 15.14 -13.50 3.66
CA LEU A 233 13.90 -14.24 3.90
C LEU A 233 13.88 -14.95 5.25
N SER A 234 15.03 -15.40 5.76
CA SER A 234 15.13 -16.04 7.07
C SER A 234 14.79 -15.08 8.21
N MET A 235 15.37 -13.88 8.21
CA MET A 235 15.07 -12.86 9.22
C MET A 235 13.64 -12.32 9.06
N ALA A 236 13.16 -12.20 7.83
CA ALA A 236 11.78 -11.82 7.55
C ALA A 236 10.79 -12.82 8.17
N LYS A 237 11.02 -14.13 7.98
CA LYS A 237 10.19 -15.19 8.60
C LYS A 237 10.18 -15.07 10.11
N GLN A 238 11.35 -14.95 10.75
CA GLN A 238 11.46 -14.82 12.20
C GLN A 238 10.69 -13.60 12.74
N ALA A 239 10.79 -12.47 12.06
CA ALA A 239 10.09 -11.25 12.45
C ALA A 239 8.57 -11.38 12.32
N TYR A 240 8.06 -11.94 11.22
CA TYR A 240 6.63 -12.18 11.05
C TYR A 240 6.09 -13.22 12.05
N GLU A 241 6.83 -14.31 12.32
CA GLU A 241 6.45 -15.28 13.35
C GLU A 241 6.41 -14.63 14.75
N SER A 242 7.38 -13.76 15.06
CA SER A 242 7.36 -13.00 16.32
C SER A 242 6.13 -12.10 16.41
N SER A 243 5.76 -11.43 15.31
CA SER A 243 4.54 -10.62 15.24
C SER A 243 3.29 -11.47 15.45
N ARG A 244 3.21 -12.64 14.79
CA ARG A 244 2.09 -13.59 14.95
C ARG A 244 1.93 -14.05 16.39
N LEU A 245 3.03 -14.41 17.04
CA LEU A 245 3.02 -14.83 18.46
C LEU A 245 2.57 -13.70 19.40
N LEU A 246 2.96 -12.45 19.13
CA LEU A 246 2.54 -11.29 19.93
C LEU A 246 1.05 -10.97 19.76
N MET A 247 0.47 -11.21 18.58
CA MET A 247 -0.97 -11.05 18.38
C MET A 247 -1.78 -12.15 19.05
N GLY A 248 -1.26 -13.36 19.07
CA GLY A 248 -2.06 -14.55 19.37
C GLY A 248 -3.02 -14.90 18.22
N GLU A 249 -3.55 -16.09 18.22
CA GLU A 249 -4.57 -16.50 17.25
C GLU A 249 -5.92 -15.92 17.66
N PRO A 250 -6.61 -15.14 16.80
CA PRO A 250 -7.90 -14.55 17.14
C PRO A 250 -9.03 -15.60 17.00
N ASP A 251 -10.04 -15.47 17.85
CA ASP A 251 -11.24 -16.31 17.80
C ASP A 251 -12.21 -15.90 16.68
N GLU A 252 -12.03 -14.72 16.09
CA GLU A 252 -12.89 -14.12 15.09
C GLU A 252 -12.07 -13.60 13.87
N ILE A 253 -12.76 -13.10 12.86
CA ILE A 253 -12.17 -12.44 11.71
C ILE A 253 -11.26 -11.28 12.16
N ASP A 254 -9.98 -11.33 11.77
CA ASP A 254 -8.99 -10.28 12.00
C ASP A 254 -8.07 -10.11 10.78
N SER A 255 -8.29 -9.03 10.05
CA SER A 255 -7.51 -8.71 8.85
C SER A 255 -6.02 -8.46 9.14
N ARG A 256 -5.65 -8.08 10.35
CA ARG A 256 -4.25 -7.88 10.76
C ARG A 256 -3.54 -9.22 10.90
N TYR A 257 -4.22 -10.21 11.52
CA TYR A 257 -3.70 -11.58 11.64
C TYR A 257 -3.60 -12.24 10.26
N SER A 258 -4.65 -12.12 9.46
CA SER A 258 -4.65 -12.53 8.04
C SER A 258 -3.44 -11.96 7.28
N ASN A 259 -3.15 -10.67 7.45
CA ASN A 259 -2.01 -10.03 6.79
C ASN A 259 -0.66 -10.62 7.22
N ILE A 260 -0.48 -11.02 8.47
CA ILE A 260 0.77 -11.68 8.91
C ILE A 260 0.92 -13.05 8.24
N LEU A 261 -0.13 -13.85 8.19
CA LEU A 261 -0.12 -15.14 7.49
C LEU A 261 0.17 -14.97 5.99
N LEU A 262 -0.43 -13.93 5.36
CA LEU A 262 -0.14 -13.55 3.98
C LEU A 262 1.35 -13.25 3.79
N MET A 263 1.96 -12.46 4.68
CA MET A 263 3.39 -12.13 4.62
C MET A 263 4.28 -13.36 4.79
N LEU A 264 3.92 -14.28 5.68
CA LEU A 264 4.61 -15.57 5.81
C LEU A 264 4.48 -16.41 4.54
N GLY A 265 3.31 -16.44 3.93
CA GLY A 265 3.08 -17.06 2.61
C GLY A 265 3.98 -16.46 1.52
N HIS A 266 4.18 -15.14 1.51
CA HIS A 266 5.13 -14.50 0.59
C HIS A 266 6.57 -14.98 0.84
N VAL A 267 7.01 -15.06 2.09
CA VAL A 267 8.36 -15.56 2.43
C VAL A 267 8.53 -16.99 1.90
N GLU A 268 7.57 -17.88 2.12
CA GLU A 268 7.62 -19.26 1.62
C GLU A 268 7.60 -19.31 0.08
N THR A 269 6.82 -18.44 -0.58
CA THR A 269 6.81 -18.32 -2.05
C THR A 269 8.20 -17.98 -2.59
N PHE A 270 8.86 -16.97 -2.04
CA PHE A 270 10.18 -16.54 -2.51
C PHE A 270 11.31 -17.48 -2.09
N SER A 271 11.06 -18.32 -1.05
CA SER A 271 11.93 -19.43 -0.66
C SER A 271 11.75 -20.68 -1.56
N GLY A 272 10.76 -20.68 -2.46
CA GLY A 272 10.45 -21.81 -3.34
C GLY A 272 9.59 -22.89 -2.69
N ASN A 273 9.08 -22.67 -1.48
CA ASN A 273 8.26 -23.61 -0.71
C ASN A 273 6.77 -23.44 -1.04
N TYR A 274 6.38 -23.56 -2.31
CA TYR A 274 5.06 -23.19 -2.81
C TYR A 274 3.89 -23.89 -2.12
N LYS A 275 4.07 -25.15 -1.72
CA LYS A 275 3.03 -25.91 -1.01
C LYS A 275 2.76 -25.33 0.39
N GLU A 276 3.80 -24.96 1.12
CA GLU A 276 3.65 -24.32 2.44
C GLU A 276 3.12 -22.88 2.28
N ALA A 277 3.55 -22.17 1.24
CA ALA A 277 3.00 -20.86 0.91
C ALA A 277 1.47 -20.93 0.71
N ARG A 278 0.98 -21.87 -0.11
CA ARG A 278 -0.47 -22.06 -0.32
C ARG A 278 -1.21 -22.32 0.98
N LYS A 279 -0.68 -23.17 1.85
CA LYS A 279 -1.29 -23.45 3.15
C LYS A 279 -1.44 -22.19 4.01
N LEU A 280 -0.38 -21.36 4.09
CA LEU A 280 -0.41 -20.10 4.84
C LEU A 280 -1.37 -19.08 4.22
N TYR A 281 -1.44 -19.01 2.89
CA TYR A 281 -2.40 -18.17 2.20
C TYR A 281 -3.85 -18.62 2.43
N ASP A 282 -4.12 -19.92 2.36
CA ASP A 282 -5.45 -20.48 2.61
C ASP A 282 -5.89 -20.20 4.06
N GLU A 283 -4.99 -20.41 5.04
CA GLU A 283 -5.22 -20.05 6.44
C GLU A 283 -5.49 -18.54 6.59
N SER A 284 -4.73 -17.68 5.90
CA SER A 284 -4.96 -16.23 5.90
C SER A 284 -6.37 -15.85 5.45
N LEU A 285 -6.94 -16.55 4.46
CA LEU A 285 -8.28 -16.29 3.96
C LEU A 285 -9.39 -16.66 4.97
N GLU A 286 -9.11 -17.52 5.96
CA GLU A 286 -10.08 -17.90 7.00
C GLU A 286 -10.40 -16.71 7.92
N PHE A 287 -9.44 -15.79 8.11
CA PHE A 287 -9.57 -14.59 8.93
C PHE A 287 -10.09 -13.35 8.19
N LEU A 288 -10.71 -13.53 7.02
CA LEU A 288 -11.26 -12.44 6.19
C LEU A 288 -12.74 -12.63 5.92
N ASP A 289 -13.45 -11.51 5.88
CA ASP A 289 -14.78 -11.46 5.29
C ASP A 289 -14.75 -11.87 3.82
N PHE A 290 -15.84 -12.47 3.34
CA PHE A 290 -15.92 -12.92 1.95
C PHE A 290 -15.63 -11.80 0.94
N LYS A 291 -16.06 -10.57 1.24
CA LYS A 291 -15.80 -9.39 0.38
C LYS A 291 -14.32 -9.10 0.15
N GLN A 292 -13.47 -9.43 1.11
CA GLN A 292 -12.02 -9.17 1.06
C GLN A 292 -11.26 -10.30 0.34
N LYS A 293 -11.83 -11.53 0.32
CA LYS A 293 -11.15 -12.72 -0.18
C LYS A 293 -10.68 -12.64 -1.64
N PRO A 294 -11.46 -12.11 -2.62
CA PRO A 294 -11.05 -12.15 -4.03
C PRO A 294 -9.68 -11.51 -4.30
N ASN A 295 -9.37 -10.38 -3.65
CA ASN A 295 -8.10 -9.69 -3.84
C ASN A 295 -6.90 -10.49 -3.30
N LEU A 296 -7.07 -11.20 -2.18
CA LEU A 296 -6.00 -11.98 -1.56
C LEU A 296 -5.89 -13.39 -2.15
N TYR A 297 -6.98 -13.93 -2.70
CA TYR A 297 -7.02 -15.24 -3.32
C TYR A 297 -6.06 -15.39 -4.50
N GLN A 298 -5.61 -14.30 -5.09
CA GLN A 298 -4.63 -14.34 -6.17
C GLN A 298 -3.29 -14.93 -5.73
N TYR A 299 -2.86 -14.68 -4.49
CA TYR A 299 -1.52 -15.06 -4.02
C TYR A 299 -1.29 -16.58 -3.95
N PRO A 300 -2.20 -17.40 -3.36
CA PRO A 300 -2.04 -18.84 -3.44
C PRO A 300 -2.01 -19.34 -4.89
N VAL A 301 -2.80 -18.74 -5.79
CA VAL A 301 -2.86 -19.17 -7.18
C VAL A 301 -1.61 -18.74 -7.96
N PHE A 302 -1.00 -17.59 -7.66
CA PHE A 302 0.26 -17.19 -8.29
C PHE A 302 1.41 -18.17 -7.99
N THR A 303 1.33 -18.96 -6.92
CA THR A 303 2.31 -20.03 -6.68
C THR A 303 2.33 -21.05 -7.81
N TYR A 304 1.18 -21.35 -8.43
CA TYR A 304 1.11 -22.22 -9.60
C TYR A 304 1.78 -21.60 -10.84
N PHE A 305 1.80 -20.25 -10.97
CA PHE A 305 2.55 -19.56 -12.04
C PHE A 305 4.06 -19.77 -11.87
N TYR A 306 4.58 -19.71 -10.64
CA TYR A 306 5.99 -20.05 -10.37
C TYR A 306 6.31 -21.52 -10.71
N GLU A 307 5.36 -22.44 -10.48
CA GLU A 307 5.48 -23.87 -10.84
C GLU A 307 5.19 -24.13 -12.32
N ARG A 308 4.65 -23.15 -13.06
CA ARG A 308 4.13 -23.26 -14.44
C ARG A 308 2.97 -24.25 -14.59
N ASP A 309 2.23 -24.45 -13.52
CA ASP A 309 1.02 -25.28 -13.50
C ASP A 309 -0.21 -24.39 -13.75
N TYR A 310 -0.31 -23.90 -14.99
CA TYR A 310 -1.39 -23.00 -15.39
C TYR A 310 -2.76 -23.67 -15.39
N ASP A 311 -2.82 -24.99 -15.55
CA ASP A 311 -4.08 -25.74 -15.46
C ASP A 311 -4.67 -25.65 -14.05
N GLN A 312 -3.87 -25.83 -13.00
CA GLN A 312 -4.31 -25.63 -11.62
C GLN A 312 -4.71 -24.18 -11.34
N ALA A 313 -4.01 -23.22 -11.91
CA ALA A 313 -4.36 -21.82 -11.78
C ALA A 313 -5.75 -21.53 -12.39
N ILE A 314 -6.03 -22.05 -13.60
CA ILE A 314 -7.35 -21.91 -14.26
C ILE A 314 -8.44 -22.52 -13.39
N VAL A 315 -8.23 -23.72 -12.85
CA VAL A 315 -9.19 -24.41 -11.97
C VAL A 315 -9.47 -23.55 -10.72
N ALA A 316 -8.43 -23.06 -10.05
CA ALA A 316 -8.56 -22.29 -8.83
C ALA A 316 -9.29 -20.95 -9.06
N PHE A 317 -8.88 -20.16 -10.05
CA PHE A 317 -9.56 -18.90 -10.38
C PHE A 317 -11.01 -19.11 -10.85
N THR A 318 -11.29 -20.18 -11.61
CA THR A 318 -12.65 -20.52 -12.03
C THR A 318 -13.54 -20.86 -10.84
N LYS A 319 -13.01 -21.58 -9.84
CA LYS A 319 -13.71 -21.89 -8.59
C LYS A 319 -14.08 -20.60 -7.85
N MET A 320 -13.12 -19.70 -7.59
CA MET A 320 -13.38 -18.44 -6.89
C MET A 320 -14.38 -17.56 -7.65
N ARG A 321 -14.25 -17.45 -8.98
CA ARG A 321 -15.24 -16.72 -9.80
C ARG A 321 -16.65 -17.29 -9.64
N SER A 322 -16.79 -18.61 -9.58
CA SER A 322 -18.08 -19.26 -9.36
C SER A 322 -18.66 -18.93 -7.98
N GLU A 323 -17.83 -18.93 -6.94
CA GLU A 323 -18.22 -18.55 -5.59
C GLU A 323 -18.68 -17.07 -5.53
N ILE A 324 -17.94 -16.16 -6.19
CA ILE A 324 -18.32 -14.74 -6.32
C ILE A 324 -19.71 -14.60 -6.97
N LEU A 325 -19.93 -15.25 -8.11
CA LEU A 325 -21.19 -15.15 -8.83
C LEU A 325 -22.39 -15.72 -8.05
N ASN A 326 -22.16 -16.74 -7.23
CA ASN A 326 -23.18 -17.39 -6.41
C ASN A 326 -23.34 -16.77 -5.01
N SER A 327 -22.54 -15.79 -4.63
CA SER A 327 -22.61 -15.11 -3.33
C SER A 327 -23.87 -14.25 -3.20
N ASN A 328 -24.17 -13.79 -1.98
CA ASN A 328 -25.26 -12.85 -1.70
C ASN A 328 -24.87 -11.38 -1.89
N GLU A 329 -23.64 -11.12 -2.38
CA GLU A 329 -23.14 -9.76 -2.59
C GLU A 329 -23.86 -9.03 -3.71
N ASP A 330 -23.75 -7.70 -3.73
CA ASP A 330 -24.38 -6.87 -4.76
C ASP A 330 -23.83 -7.15 -6.17
N ALA A 331 -24.59 -6.77 -7.18
CA ALA A 331 -24.27 -7.08 -8.58
C ALA A 331 -22.98 -6.39 -9.07
N GLN A 332 -22.68 -5.17 -8.57
CA GLN A 332 -21.49 -4.43 -8.97
C GLN A 332 -20.24 -5.09 -8.38
N TRP A 333 -20.27 -5.42 -7.08
CA TRP A 333 -19.18 -6.14 -6.42
C TRP A 333 -18.89 -7.47 -7.12
N LYS A 334 -19.93 -8.26 -7.44
CA LYS A 334 -19.78 -9.52 -8.20
C LYS A 334 -19.13 -9.30 -9.55
N THR A 335 -19.55 -8.27 -10.27
CA THR A 335 -19.01 -7.96 -11.60
C THR A 335 -17.54 -7.59 -11.55
N VAL A 336 -17.13 -6.66 -10.67
CA VAL A 336 -15.75 -6.21 -10.53
C VAL A 336 -14.83 -7.37 -10.14
N ASN A 337 -15.22 -8.17 -9.15
CA ASN A 337 -14.40 -9.30 -8.70
C ASN A 337 -14.39 -10.46 -9.71
N SER A 338 -15.45 -10.61 -10.53
CA SER A 338 -15.44 -11.58 -11.64
C SER A 338 -14.50 -11.16 -12.77
N ILE A 339 -14.37 -9.85 -13.05
CA ILE A 339 -13.37 -9.31 -13.98
C ILE A 339 -11.98 -9.68 -13.50
N LEU A 340 -11.64 -9.43 -12.23
CA LEU A 340 -10.35 -9.76 -11.65
C LEU A 340 -9.99 -11.26 -11.80
N MET A 341 -10.94 -12.15 -11.51
CA MET A 341 -10.70 -13.59 -11.68
C MET A 341 -10.55 -13.96 -13.15
N GLU A 342 -11.39 -13.44 -14.03
CA GLU A 342 -11.37 -13.76 -15.45
C GLU A 342 -10.11 -13.26 -16.16
N GLU A 343 -9.55 -12.11 -15.76
CA GLU A 343 -8.26 -11.64 -16.27
C GLU A 343 -7.13 -12.60 -15.90
N ASN A 344 -7.12 -13.15 -14.69
CA ASN A 344 -6.12 -14.15 -14.29
C ASN A 344 -6.33 -15.50 -14.98
N ILE A 345 -7.58 -15.90 -15.26
CA ILE A 345 -7.89 -17.09 -16.09
C ILE A 345 -7.36 -16.87 -17.52
N PHE A 346 -7.61 -15.70 -18.09
CA PHE A 346 -7.11 -15.33 -19.42
C PHE A 346 -5.58 -15.44 -19.49
N VAL A 347 -4.86 -14.83 -18.52
CA VAL A 347 -3.39 -14.88 -18.46
C VAL A 347 -2.89 -16.31 -18.29
N SER A 348 -3.60 -17.14 -17.50
CA SER A 348 -3.27 -18.55 -17.35
C SER A 348 -3.39 -19.30 -18.68
N HIS A 349 -4.45 -19.08 -19.46
CA HIS A 349 -4.59 -19.65 -20.81
C HIS A 349 -3.48 -19.18 -21.77
N LEU A 350 -3.10 -17.89 -21.72
CA LEU A 350 -2.01 -17.36 -22.55
C LEU A 350 -0.71 -18.11 -22.30
N HIS A 351 -0.31 -18.27 -21.04
CA HIS A 351 0.94 -18.90 -20.67
C HIS A 351 0.90 -20.43 -20.75
N ASN A 352 -0.31 -21.01 -20.77
CA ASN A 352 -0.56 -22.43 -21.07
C ASN A 352 -0.61 -22.74 -22.59
N GLN A 353 -0.40 -21.74 -23.46
CA GLN A 353 -0.49 -21.85 -24.92
C GLN A 353 -1.90 -22.32 -25.40
N ASP A 354 -2.95 -22.00 -24.64
CA ASP A 354 -4.35 -22.31 -24.98
C ASP A 354 -5.05 -21.07 -25.57
N GLU A 355 -4.91 -20.90 -26.89
CA GLU A 355 -5.53 -19.79 -27.60
C GLU A 355 -7.06 -19.83 -27.56
N GLN A 356 -7.66 -21.03 -27.58
CA GLN A 356 -9.11 -21.18 -27.52
C GLN A 356 -9.67 -20.74 -26.16
N GLY A 357 -9.02 -21.16 -25.06
CA GLY A 357 -9.33 -20.72 -23.71
C GLY A 357 -9.18 -19.21 -23.56
N ALA A 358 -8.07 -18.63 -24.03
CA ALA A 358 -7.85 -17.18 -23.99
C ALA A 358 -8.94 -16.40 -24.75
N ASN A 359 -9.34 -16.86 -25.95
CA ASN A 359 -10.43 -16.25 -26.70
C ASN A 359 -11.79 -16.29 -25.96
N LYS A 360 -12.09 -17.43 -25.29
CA LYS A 360 -13.29 -17.58 -24.47
C LYS A 360 -13.27 -16.61 -23.30
N SER A 361 -12.14 -16.48 -22.60
CA SER A 361 -11.99 -15.52 -21.49
C SER A 361 -12.14 -14.08 -21.95
N LEU A 362 -11.61 -13.68 -23.11
CA LEU A 362 -11.82 -12.34 -23.68
C LEU A 362 -13.31 -12.05 -23.95
N GLN A 363 -14.08 -13.04 -24.40
CA GLN A 363 -15.53 -12.86 -24.61
C GLN A 363 -16.26 -12.67 -23.29
N GLN A 364 -15.89 -13.43 -22.24
CA GLN A 364 -16.45 -13.29 -20.90
C GLN A 364 -16.11 -11.94 -20.28
N LEU A 365 -14.86 -11.50 -20.37
CA LEU A 365 -14.42 -10.17 -19.92
C LEU A 365 -15.20 -9.05 -20.60
N ALA A 366 -15.39 -9.11 -21.91
CA ALA A 366 -16.20 -8.13 -22.62
C ALA A 366 -17.67 -8.12 -22.14
N GLY A 367 -18.19 -9.25 -21.68
CA GLY A 367 -19.50 -9.37 -21.03
C GLY A 367 -19.53 -8.68 -19.67
N PHE A 368 -18.57 -9.01 -18.79
CA PHE A 368 -18.49 -8.40 -17.45
C PHE A 368 -18.27 -6.88 -17.52
N LYS A 369 -17.36 -6.40 -18.38
CA LYS A 369 -17.10 -4.96 -18.55
C LYS A 369 -18.33 -4.20 -19.08
N ARG A 370 -19.18 -4.82 -19.89
CA ARG A 370 -20.48 -4.24 -20.27
C ARG A 370 -21.45 -4.18 -19.09
N ASN A 371 -21.49 -5.21 -18.26
CA ASN A 371 -22.34 -5.23 -17.06
C ASN A 371 -21.89 -4.16 -16.06
N ASP A 372 -20.56 -3.99 -15.88
CA ASP A 372 -19.99 -2.93 -15.05
C ASP A 372 -20.42 -1.54 -15.56
N LEU A 373 -20.26 -1.25 -16.84
CA LEU A 373 -20.71 0.01 -17.45
C LEU A 373 -22.21 0.24 -17.25
N ASN A 374 -23.04 -0.80 -17.39
CA ASN A 374 -24.49 -0.73 -17.18
C ASN A 374 -24.84 -0.43 -15.71
N SER A 375 -24.06 -0.93 -14.74
CA SER A 375 -24.28 -0.64 -13.32
C SER A 375 -24.08 0.85 -13.03
N TYR A 376 -23.06 1.48 -13.60
CA TYR A 376 -22.86 2.94 -13.50
C TYR A 376 -23.97 3.74 -14.18
N LEU A 377 -24.46 3.27 -15.32
CA LEU A 377 -25.60 3.89 -16.01
C LEU A 377 -26.87 3.87 -15.13
N THR A 378 -27.15 2.74 -14.48
CA THR A 378 -28.33 2.59 -13.60
C THR A 378 -28.18 3.35 -12.28
N SER A 379 -26.95 3.57 -11.80
CA SER A 379 -26.67 4.37 -10.59
C SER A 379 -26.70 5.89 -10.82
N GLY A 380 -26.96 6.35 -12.07
CA GLY A 380 -27.07 7.76 -12.40
C GLY A 380 -25.74 8.46 -12.66
N ALA A 381 -24.70 7.73 -13.07
CA ALA A 381 -23.42 8.32 -13.47
C ALA A 381 -23.61 9.32 -14.62
N SER A 382 -22.82 10.40 -14.59
CA SER A 382 -22.85 11.42 -15.64
C SER A 382 -22.38 10.86 -16.99
N ARG A 383 -22.77 11.53 -18.08
CA ARG A 383 -22.30 11.15 -19.43
C ARG A 383 -20.77 11.12 -19.54
N GLU A 384 -20.10 12.07 -18.90
CA GLU A 384 -18.64 12.15 -18.89
C GLU A 384 -18.02 10.96 -18.17
N GLN A 385 -18.51 10.62 -16.97
CA GLN A 385 -18.08 9.44 -16.23
C GLN A 385 -18.28 8.15 -17.04
N LEU A 386 -19.45 7.99 -17.69
CA LEU A 386 -19.73 6.82 -18.52
C LEU A 386 -18.78 6.72 -19.73
N LEU A 387 -18.42 7.85 -20.35
CA LEU A 387 -17.44 7.87 -21.45
C LEU A 387 -16.03 7.49 -20.97
N THR A 388 -15.62 7.96 -19.81
CA THR A 388 -14.33 7.60 -19.19
C THR A 388 -14.28 6.11 -18.86
N ILE A 389 -15.28 5.57 -18.19
CA ILE A 389 -15.37 4.14 -17.85
C ILE A 389 -15.35 3.29 -19.12
N LYS A 390 -16.14 3.69 -20.14
CA LYS A 390 -16.14 2.98 -21.42
C LYS A 390 -14.79 2.99 -22.08
N ASN A 391 -14.10 4.14 -22.12
CA ASN A 391 -12.77 4.24 -22.73
C ASN A 391 -11.76 3.36 -22.01
N ASN A 392 -11.75 3.35 -20.67
CA ASN A 392 -10.88 2.50 -19.87
C ASN A 392 -11.16 1.01 -20.12
N ASN A 393 -12.42 0.60 -20.17
CA ASN A 393 -12.81 -0.77 -20.51
C ASN A 393 -12.36 -1.17 -21.95
N ASP A 394 -12.43 -0.24 -22.90
CA ASP A 394 -11.95 -0.48 -24.28
C ASP A 394 -10.42 -0.59 -24.33
N ILE A 395 -9.69 0.19 -23.52
CA ILE A 395 -8.21 0.09 -23.36
C ILE A 395 -7.83 -1.28 -22.82
N ASP A 396 -8.42 -1.69 -21.69
CA ASP A 396 -8.11 -2.97 -21.04
C ASP A 396 -8.37 -4.15 -21.97
N LEU A 397 -9.52 -4.16 -22.66
CA LEU A 397 -9.83 -5.22 -23.62
C LEU A 397 -8.89 -5.21 -24.84
N GLN A 398 -8.45 -4.03 -25.28
CA GLN A 398 -7.49 -3.91 -26.37
C GLN A 398 -6.10 -4.37 -25.96
N GLU A 399 -5.67 -4.06 -24.74
CA GLU A 399 -4.44 -4.54 -24.14
C GLU A 399 -4.40 -6.08 -24.12
N LEU A 400 -5.42 -6.72 -23.55
CA LEU A 400 -5.49 -8.18 -23.45
C LEU A 400 -5.51 -8.85 -24.85
N ARG A 401 -6.22 -8.28 -25.84
CA ARG A 401 -6.19 -8.77 -27.22
C ARG A 401 -4.79 -8.68 -27.80
N LEU A 402 -4.14 -7.53 -27.63
CA LEU A 402 -2.80 -7.31 -28.13
C LEU A 402 -1.79 -8.28 -27.48
N TRP A 403 -1.89 -8.48 -26.17
CA TRP A 403 -1.06 -9.44 -25.45
C TRP A 403 -1.21 -10.86 -26.03
N LYS A 404 -2.46 -11.29 -26.23
CA LYS A 404 -2.75 -12.58 -26.88
C LYS A 404 -2.14 -12.62 -28.30
N ASP A 405 -2.41 -11.61 -29.11
CA ASP A 405 -1.97 -11.56 -30.50
C ASP A 405 -0.44 -11.57 -30.63
N ILE A 406 0.28 -10.97 -29.69
CA ILE A 406 1.76 -11.05 -29.63
C ILE A 406 2.21 -12.46 -29.29
N ILE A 407 1.63 -13.12 -28.29
CA ILE A 407 2.05 -14.47 -27.85
C ILE A 407 1.77 -15.51 -28.92
N PHE A 408 0.65 -15.41 -29.63
CA PHE A 408 0.27 -16.37 -30.68
C PHE A 408 0.71 -15.99 -32.10
N GLY A 409 1.45 -14.89 -32.25
CA GLY A 409 2.08 -14.52 -33.53
C GLY A 409 1.09 -14.01 -34.60
N ALA A 410 0.09 -13.22 -34.21
CA ALA A 410 -0.88 -12.65 -35.16
C ALA A 410 -0.24 -11.66 -36.13
N SER A 411 -0.68 -11.66 -37.41
CA SER A 411 -0.12 -10.85 -38.47
C SER A 411 -0.54 -9.38 -38.47
N ASN A 412 -1.53 -8.99 -37.63
CA ASN A 412 -2.14 -7.64 -37.60
C ASN A 412 -1.68 -6.79 -36.40
N LEU A 413 -0.51 -7.08 -35.81
CA LEU A 413 -0.02 -6.41 -34.60
C LEU A 413 0.07 -4.89 -34.73
N GLU A 414 0.53 -4.39 -35.86
CA GLU A 414 0.63 -2.93 -36.10
C GLU A 414 -0.75 -2.25 -36.02
N GLN A 415 -1.78 -2.87 -36.61
CA GLN A 415 -3.14 -2.36 -36.55
C GLN A 415 -3.66 -2.36 -35.08
N GLN A 416 -3.37 -3.41 -34.33
CA GLN A 416 -3.78 -3.52 -32.91
C GLN A 416 -3.06 -2.49 -32.04
N LEU A 417 -1.77 -2.24 -32.27
CA LEU A 417 -0.99 -1.21 -31.59
C LEU A 417 -1.53 0.20 -31.89
N ASN A 418 -1.84 0.50 -33.18
CA ASN A 418 -2.42 1.79 -33.56
C ASN A 418 -3.80 2.00 -32.92
N ARG A 419 -4.59 0.95 -32.76
CA ARG A 419 -5.87 1.02 -32.05
C ARG A 419 -5.66 1.32 -30.56
N LEU A 420 -4.73 0.65 -29.88
CA LEU A 420 -4.39 0.93 -28.49
C LEU A 420 -3.94 2.39 -28.34
N LYS A 421 -3.03 2.85 -29.21
CA LYS A 421 -2.56 4.23 -29.22
C LYS A 421 -3.70 5.23 -29.31
N THR A 422 -4.63 5.05 -30.25
CA THR A 422 -5.81 5.93 -30.43
C THR A 422 -6.72 5.98 -29.21
N LEU A 423 -6.84 4.87 -28.45
CA LEU A 423 -7.61 4.84 -27.20
C LEU A 423 -6.89 5.61 -26.10
N LEU A 424 -5.58 5.43 -25.96
CA LEU A 424 -4.76 6.08 -24.93
C LEU A 424 -4.62 7.60 -25.15
N GLU A 425 -4.55 8.05 -26.41
CA GLU A 425 -4.48 9.48 -26.76
C GLU A 425 -5.65 10.29 -26.19
N LYS A 426 -6.81 9.66 -25.95
CA LYS A 426 -7.97 10.33 -25.32
C LYS A 426 -7.74 10.66 -23.84
N ASN A 427 -6.82 9.96 -23.17
CA ASN A 427 -6.53 10.14 -21.77
C ASN A 427 -5.35 11.10 -21.52
N LEU A 428 -4.61 11.52 -22.56
CA LEU A 428 -3.39 12.35 -22.44
C LEU A 428 -3.62 13.68 -21.69
N ALA A 429 -4.81 14.25 -21.81
CA ALA A 429 -5.14 15.51 -21.11
C ALA A 429 -5.26 15.34 -19.58
N GLN A 430 -5.54 14.11 -19.12
CA GLN A 430 -5.76 13.76 -17.72
C GLN A 430 -4.58 13.00 -17.13
N ASP A 431 -3.86 12.23 -17.95
CA ASP A 431 -2.71 11.41 -17.58
C ASP A 431 -1.56 11.59 -18.59
N PRO A 432 -0.52 12.36 -18.25
CA PRO A 432 0.66 12.53 -19.11
C PRO A 432 1.38 11.21 -19.44
N ASN A 433 1.23 10.20 -18.61
CA ASN A 433 1.87 8.88 -18.77
C ASN A 433 0.99 7.88 -19.52
N ALA A 434 -0.19 8.29 -20.04
CA ALA A 434 -1.12 7.40 -20.72
C ALA A 434 -0.46 6.57 -21.84
N MET A 435 0.60 7.07 -22.48
CA MET A 435 1.31 6.37 -23.57
C MET A 435 2.26 5.26 -23.11
N THR A 436 2.54 5.13 -21.81
CA THR A 436 3.41 4.10 -21.25
C THR A 436 3.01 2.69 -21.71
N LEU A 437 1.72 2.39 -21.63
CA LEU A 437 1.17 1.09 -22.04
C LEU A 437 1.43 0.80 -23.53
N TYR A 438 1.25 1.79 -24.41
CA TYR A 438 1.58 1.66 -25.84
C TYR A 438 3.06 1.32 -26.04
N HIS A 439 3.98 2.00 -25.35
CA HIS A 439 5.41 1.74 -25.48
C HIS A 439 5.81 0.36 -24.94
N LYS A 440 5.25 -0.08 -23.83
CA LYS A 440 5.47 -1.43 -23.28
C LYS A 440 5.09 -2.51 -24.30
N TYR A 441 3.90 -2.45 -24.87
CA TYR A 441 3.43 -3.44 -25.83
C TYR A 441 4.10 -3.31 -27.21
N SER A 442 4.46 -2.09 -27.63
CA SER A 442 5.24 -1.91 -28.86
C SER A 442 6.64 -2.51 -28.73
N GLY A 443 7.28 -2.34 -27.57
CA GLY A 443 8.56 -2.97 -27.26
C GLY A 443 8.47 -4.49 -27.26
N TYR A 444 7.43 -5.04 -26.64
CA TYR A 444 7.20 -6.48 -26.61
C TYR A 444 6.96 -7.05 -28.02
N ALA A 445 6.10 -6.44 -28.81
CA ALA A 445 5.83 -6.84 -30.18
C ALA A 445 7.09 -6.77 -31.08
N ALA A 446 7.88 -5.71 -30.96
CA ALA A 446 9.14 -5.55 -31.69
C ALA A 446 10.14 -6.68 -31.35
N LEU A 447 10.30 -7.00 -30.05
CA LEU A 447 11.17 -8.10 -29.61
C LEU A 447 10.72 -9.44 -30.20
N MET A 448 9.42 -9.74 -30.14
CA MET A 448 8.89 -11.01 -30.67
C MET A 448 9.03 -11.12 -32.21
N ASN A 449 9.11 -9.98 -32.92
CA ASN A 449 9.43 -9.92 -34.35
C ASN A 449 10.95 -9.89 -34.66
N GLY A 450 11.81 -10.00 -33.62
CA GLY A 450 13.26 -9.98 -33.76
C GLY A 450 13.91 -8.61 -33.94
N ASP A 451 13.15 -7.51 -33.84
CA ASP A 451 13.69 -6.13 -33.89
C ASP A 451 14.05 -5.64 -32.48
N ASN A 452 15.20 -6.12 -31.99
CA ASN A 452 15.71 -5.77 -30.67
C ASN A 452 15.96 -4.27 -30.50
N GLN A 453 16.37 -3.57 -31.58
CA GLN A 453 16.63 -2.14 -31.53
C GLN A 453 15.34 -1.32 -31.40
N ALA A 454 14.27 -1.70 -32.12
CA ALA A 454 12.97 -1.09 -31.93
C ALA A 454 12.42 -1.37 -30.52
N ALA A 455 12.57 -2.60 -30.01
CA ALA A 455 12.17 -2.96 -28.66
C ALA A 455 12.85 -2.06 -27.60
N ILE A 456 14.17 -1.89 -27.70
CA ILE A 456 14.95 -1.02 -26.78
C ILE A 456 14.46 0.43 -26.89
N ARG A 457 14.24 0.97 -28.08
CA ARG A 457 13.73 2.35 -28.24
C ARG A 457 12.41 2.54 -27.53
N HIS A 458 11.48 1.61 -27.66
CA HIS A 458 10.17 1.69 -27.01
C HIS A 458 10.29 1.60 -25.49
N TYR A 459 10.97 0.59 -24.96
CA TYR A 459 11.14 0.43 -23.52
C TYR A 459 11.88 1.60 -22.85
N SER A 460 12.87 2.18 -23.53
CA SER A 460 13.61 3.36 -23.03
C SER A 460 12.78 4.64 -22.96
N THR A 461 11.58 4.67 -23.54
CA THR A 461 10.64 5.79 -23.42
C THR A 461 9.82 5.71 -22.11
N VAL A 462 9.74 4.53 -21.52
CA VAL A 462 9.05 4.29 -20.24
C VAL A 462 9.97 4.72 -19.10
N SER A 463 9.43 5.37 -18.10
CA SER A 463 10.22 5.78 -16.92
C SER A 463 10.79 4.58 -16.18
N ASP A 464 11.95 4.76 -15.54
CA ASP A 464 12.58 3.69 -14.77
C ASP A 464 11.66 3.20 -13.64
N ILE A 465 10.92 4.10 -12.96
CA ILE A 465 9.97 3.75 -11.91
C ILE A 465 8.89 2.80 -12.43
N GLU A 466 8.28 3.12 -13.58
CA GLU A 466 7.23 2.29 -14.17
C GLU A 466 7.74 0.95 -14.70
N MET A 467 9.01 0.91 -15.13
CA MET A 467 9.66 -0.35 -15.51
C MET A 467 10.08 -1.17 -14.29
N ASP A 468 10.45 -0.53 -13.18
CA ASP A 468 10.81 -1.20 -11.94
C ASP A 468 9.61 -1.92 -11.30
N ASP A 469 8.43 -1.35 -11.38
CA ASP A 469 7.19 -1.94 -10.89
C ASP A 469 6.65 -3.05 -11.82
N ASP A 470 7.04 -3.06 -13.11
CA ASP A 470 6.57 -4.00 -14.11
C ASP A 470 7.60 -5.09 -14.43
N ASN A 471 7.67 -6.12 -13.59
CA ASN A 471 8.60 -7.23 -13.78
C ASN A 471 8.42 -7.94 -15.13
N TYR A 472 7.19 -8.01 -15.67
CA TYR A 472 6.91 -8.73 -16.92
C TYR A 472 7.58 -8.02 -18.11
N HIS A 473 7.28 -6.75 -18.34
CA HIS A 473 7.88 -5.97 -19.43
C HIS A 473 9.37 -5.71 -19.20
N SER A 474 9.82 -5.54 -17.97
CA SER A 474 11.24 -5.42 -17.63
C SER A 474 12.05 -6.66 -18.03
N TYR A 475 11.47 -7.85 -17.89
CA TYR A 475 12.12 -9.07 -18.35
C TYR A 475 12.36 -9.06 -19.87
N PHE A 476 11.38 -8.66 -20.66
CA PHE A 476 11.52 -8.58 -22.11
C PHE A 476 12.44 -7.44 -22.55
N TYR A 477 12.47 -6.33 -21.82
CA TYR A 477 13.46 -5.28 -22.04
C TYR A 477 14.88 -5.80 -21.82
N ALA A 478 15.12 -6.53 -20.73
CA ALA A 478 16.42 -7.11 -20.45
C ALA A 478 16.83 -8.14 -21.52
N LEU A 479 15.89 -8.92 -22.09
CA LEU A 479 16.17 -9.79 -23.22
C LEU A 479 16.59 -9.01 -24.46
N ALA A 480 15.88 -7.94 -24.82
CA ALA A 480 16.22 -7.09 -25.97
C ALA A 480 17.63 -6.48 -25.83
N LEU A 481 17.98 -5.99 -24.65
CA LEU A 481 19.32 -5.46 -24.33
C LEU A 481 20.40 -6.52 -24.52
N ARG A 482 20.19 -7.72 -23.98
CA ARG A 482 21.14 -8.82 -24.09
C ARG A 482 21.40 -9.21 -25.55
N GLU A 483 20.33 -9.41 -26.34
CA GLU A 483 20.42 -9.79 -27.75
C GLU A 483 21.05 -8.65 -28.61
N SER A 484 21.03 -7.42 -28.12
CA SER A 484 21.70 -6.26 -28.75
C SER A 484 23.13 -6.02 -28.25
N GLY A 485 23.65 -6.84 -27.32
CA GLY A 485 25.01 -6.78 -26.78
C GLY A 485 25.18 -5.95 -25.51
N ASP A 486 24.15 -5.28 -25.00
CA ASP A 486 24.18 -4.58 -23.69
C ASP A 486 23.92 -5.57 -22.55
N THR A 487 24.89 -6.45 -22.32
CA THR A 487 24.79 -7.53 -21.34
C THR A 487 24.83 -7.03 -19.90
N GLU A 488 25.49 -5.91 -19.62
CA GLU A 488 25.61 -5.37 -18.26
C GLU A 488 24.27 -4.80 -17.78
N LYS A 489 23.62 -3.94 -18.58
CA LYS A 489 22.30 -3.41 -18.24
C LYS A 489 21.26 -4.53 -18.14
N SER A 490 21.33 -5.52 -19.03
CA SER A 490 20.46 -6.71 -18.98
C SER A 490 20.60 -7.45 -17.66
N LYS A 491 21.84 -7.73 -17.20
CA LYS A 491 22.11 -8.41 -15.92
C LYS A 491 21.55 -7.65 -14.72
N ILE A 492 21.70 -6.32 -14.70
CA ILE A 492 21.18 -5.49 -13.60
C ILE A 492 19.65 -5.68 -13.51
N ILE A 493 18.94 -5.57 -14.63
CA ILE A 493 17.48 -5.74 -14.66
C ILE A 493 17.08 -7.18 -14.28
N MET A 494 17.74 -8.19 -14.86
CA MET A 494 17.47 -9.60 -14.53
C MET A 494 17.70 -9.91 -13.05
N LYS A 495 18.76 -9.36 -12.46
CA LYS A 495 19.05 -9.52 -11.03
C LYS A 495 17.94 -8.89 -10.18
N ARG A 496 17.49 -7.67 -10.49
CA ARG A 496 16.39 -7.01 -9.81
C ARG A 496 15.11 -7.88 -9.83
N ILE A 497 14.74 -8.41 -11.01
CA ILE A 497 13.58 -9.30 -11.14
C ILE A 497 13.77 -10.58 -10.33
N ALA A 498 14.96 -11.18 -10.40
CA ALA A 498 15.29 -12.42 -9.69
C ALA A 498 15.24 -12.28 -8.15
N GLU A 499 15.63 -11.11 -7.65
CA GLU A 499 15.68 -10.77 -6.23
C GLU A 499 14.38 -10.10 -5.72
N ASN A 500 13.40 -9.87 -6.61
CA ASN A 500 12.11 -9.29 -6.21
C ASN A 500 11.40 -10.17 -5.17
N THR A 501 10.93 -9.53 -4.10
CA THR A 501 10.20 -10.17 -2.99
C THR A 501 8.77 -9.64 -2.83
N PHE A 502 8.23 -8.96 -3.87
CA PHE A 502 6.84 -8.56 -3.94
C PHE A 502 6.07 -9.50 -4.87
N ALA A 503 5.05 -10.17 -4.31
CA ALA A 503 4.23 -11.11 -5.06
C ALA A 503 3.27 -10.36 -6.00
N THR A 504 3.59 -10.33 -7.27
CA THR A 504 2.73 -9.83 -8.34
C THR A 504 2.54 -10.89 -9.41
N ARG A 505 1.48 -10.77 -10.21
CA ARG A 505 1.27 -11.63 -11.38
C ARG A 505 2.48 -11.60 -12.33
N GLY A 506 2.99 -10.40 -12.62
CA GLY A 506 4.15 -10.23 -13.50
C GLY A 506 5.39 -10.92 -12.96
N ALA A 507 5.69 -10.77 -11.66
CA ALA A 507 6.81 -11.46 -11.02
C ALA A 507 6.66 -12.98 -11.10
N ALA A 508 5.48 -13.51 -10.80
CA ALA A 508 5.22 -14.95 -10.84
C ALA A 508 5.45 -15.58 -12.23
N LEU A 509 5.21 -14.82 -13.30
CA LEU A 509 5.41 -15.28 -14.67
C LEU A 509 6.89 -15.31 -15.10
N VAL A 510 7.71 -14.35 -14.65
CA VAL A 510 9.06 -14.17 -15.22
C VAL A 510 10.22 -14.33 -14.24
N GLN A 511 10.00 -14.30 -12.92
CA GLN A 511 11.09 -14.33 -11.94
C GLN A 511 11.97 -15.58 -12.07
N MET A 512 11.35 -16.75 -12.24
CA MET A 512 12.11 -18.00 -12.44
C MET A 512 12.83 -18.04 -13.78
N LEU A 513 12.32 -17.32 -14.80
CA LEU A 513 13.00 -17.13 -16.07
C LEU A 513 14.23 -16.24 -15.89
N ALA A 514 14.09 -15.11 -15.19
CA ALA A 514 15.20 -14.21 -14.88
C ALA A 514 16.31 -14.92 -14.08
N LYS A 515 15.95 -15.72 -13.06
CA LYS A 515 16.93 -16.52 -12.28
C LYS A 515 17.75 -17.47 -13.14
N ARG A 516 17.18 -18.02 -14.23
CA ARG A 516 17.89 -18.93 -15.14
C ARG A 516 18.82 -18.20 -16.13
N GLN A 517 18.69 -16.89 -16.25
CA GLN A 517 19.50 -16.06 -17.15
C GLN A 517 20.74 -15.43 -16.46
N LEU A 518 20.82 -15.53 -15.14
CA LEU A 518 21.95 -15.12 -14.31
C LEU A 518 22.96 -16.25 -14.12
#